data_f035fc9cfdf6c36588aec99979624e32
#
_entry.id   f035fc9cfdf6c36588aec99979624e32
#
_cell.length_a   1.000
_cell.length_b   1.000
_cell.length_c   1.000
_cell.angle_alpha   90.00
_cell.angle_beta   90.00
_cell.angle_gamma   90.00
#
_symmetry.space_group_name_H-M   'P 1'
#
loop_
_entity.id
_entity.type
_entity.pdbx_description
1 polymer ?
#
loop_
_entity_poly.entity_id
_entity_poly.type
_entity_poly.pdbx_seq_one_letter_code
_entity_poly.pdbx_strand_id
1 'polypeptide(L)'
;TGAEALALREAGIGDDVRILAMGALDQTELERAIAADADIGAWSTRWLRSLGDRPARVHVKLDTGMGRLGTRDPRQADEVVAALGERCVGLWTHFATADERGDRFFGEQLRRFRDWALAHKERAPGLLLHAANSAGTLRDPETHFDLVRCGIALYGLDPFGEDPAAQRLRPALTLRSYVAALKAAEPGQSAGYGRRFIAEEPTRIATIPIGYGDGWRRGLSNNAEVVINGRRHPVVGTISMDNLAVDVGPESDVRPGDEVLLLGGGISAEEIAERLGTINYEVTTGLLPRVQRTYTHGGAA
;
A
#
# COMPACT_ATOMS: atom_id res chain seq x y z
N THR A 1 -8.92 -4.00 -10.58
CA THR A 1 -9.85 -5.01 -11.11
C THR A 1 -11.12 -4.35 -11.63
N GLY A 2 -11.86 -5.06 -12.48
CA GLY A 2 -13.19 -4.62 -12.95
C GLY A 2 -14.22 -4.65 -11.82
N ALA A 3 -14.10 -5.60 -10.90
CA ALA A 3 -14.96 -5.69 -9.73
C ALA A 3 -14.81 -4.46 -8.82
N GLU A 4 -13.59 -3.98 -8.59
CA GLU A 4 -13.35 -2.76 -7.80
C GLU A 4 -13.90 -1.51 -8.51
N ALA A 5 -13.73 -1.41 -9.84
CA ALA A 5 -14.31 -0.31 -10.60
C ALA A 5 -15.84 -0.28 -10.50
N LEU A 6 -16.49 -1.44 -10.62
CA LEU A 6 -17.94 -1.57 -10.46
C LEU A 6 -18.40 -1.19 -9.05
N ALA A 7 -17.70 -1.67 -8.02
CA ALA A 7 -18.00 -1.35 -6.63
C ALA A 7 -17.89 0.17 -6.34
N LEU A 8 -16.94 0.87 -6.96
CA LEU A 8 -16.83 2.32 -6.85
C LEU A 8 -18.05 3.03 -7.47
N ARG A 9 -18.54 2.58 -8.64
CA ARG A 9 -19.77 3.11 -9.24
C ARG A 9 -20.99 2.85 -8.36
N GLU A 10 -21.14 1.63 -7.85
CA GLU A 10 -22.20 1.27 -6.90
C GLU A 10 -22.16 2.10 -5.60
N ALA A 11 -20.95 2.48 -5.16
CA ALA A 11 -20.76 3.38 -4.02
C ALA A 11 -21.04 4.86 -4.33
N GLY A 12 -21.45 5.21 -5.56
CA GLY A 12 -21.85 6.56 -5.93
C GLY A 12 -20.77 7.44 -6.55
N ILE A 13 -19.63 6.86 -6.97
CA ILE A 13 -18.65 7.61 -7.78
C ILE A 13 -19.28 7.88 -9.16
N GLY A 14 -19.51 9.15 -9.47
CA GLY A 14 -20.18 9.58 -10.70
C GLY A 14 -19.41 9.31 -12.00
N ASP A 15 -20.10 9.33 -13.12
CA ASP A 15 -19.51 9.05 -14.44
C ASP A 15 -18.57 10.17 -14.92
N ASP A 16 -18.58 11.34 -14.28
CA ASP A 16 -17.64 12.43 -14.48
C ASP A 16 -16.23 12.10 -13.95
N VAL A 17 -16.11 11.10 -13.07
CA VAL A 17 -14.83 10.62 -12.55
C VAL A 17 -14.36 9.42 -13.36
N ARG A 18 -13.24 9.55 -14.07
CA ARG A 18 -12.62 8.44 -14.80
C ARG A 18 -11.97 7.44 -13.82
N ILE A 19 -12.22 6.18 -14.06
CA ILE A 19 -11.62 5.06 -13.31
C ILE A 19 -10.72 4.28 -14.26
N LEU A 20 -9.49 3.99 -13.87
CA LEU A 20 -8.55 3.15 -14.64
C LEU A 20 -8.28 1.83 -13.94
N ALA A 21 -8.71 0.73 -14.54
CA ALA A 21 -8.35 -0.63 -14.13
C ALA A 21 -6.97 -1.01 -14.70
N MET A 22 -5.94 -1.00 -13.85
CA MET A 22 -4.54 -1.20 -14.26
C MET A 22 -4.09 -2.67 -14.26
N GLY A 23 -4.87 -3.57 -13.67
CA GLY A 23 -4.53 -4.98 -13.54
C GLY A 23 -4.75 -5.78 -14.82
N ALA A 24 -4.29 -7.03 -14.81
CA ALA A 24 -4.69 -7.99 -15.84
C ALA A 24 -6.17 -8.37 -15.63
N LEU A 25 -6.96 -8.24 -16.68
CA LEU A 25 -8.39 -8.56 -16.66
C LEU A 25 -8.62 -9.85 -17.43
N ASP A 26 -9.26 -10.83 -16.80
CA ASP A 26 -9.88 -11.94 -17.49
C ASP A 26 -11.20 -11.49 -18.15
N GLN A 27 -11.92 -12.40 -18.78
CA GLN A 27 -13.15 -12.06 -19.49
C GLN A 27 -14.22 -11.46 -18.55
N THR A 28 -14.38 -12.03 -17.36
CA THR A 28 -15.36 -11.57 -16.37
C THR A 28 -15.00 -10.19 -15.81
N GLU A 29 -13.72 -9.98 -15.49
CA GLU A 29 -13.22 -8.69 -15.02
C GLU A 29 -13.30 -7.62 -16.12
N LEU A 30 -13.06 -7.99 -17.37
CA LEU A 30 -13.21 -7.08 -18.50
C LEU A 30 -14.67 -6.62 -18.66
N GLU A 31 -15.64 -7.52 -18.56
CA GLU A 31 -17.06 -7.19 -18.63
C GLU A 31 -17.49 -6.25 -17.50
N ARG A 32 -16.99 -6.48 -16.27
CA ARG A 32 -17.22 -5.60 -15.14
C ARG A 32 -16.60 -4.21 -15.34
N ALA A 33 -15.37 -4.16 -15.86
CA ALA A 33 -14.70 -2.87 -16.13
C ALA A 33 -15.47 -2.05 -17.20
N ILE A 34 -15.96 -2.72 -18.26
CA ILE A 34 -16.79 -2.09 -19.30
C ILE A 34 -18.12 -1.61 -18.72
N ALA A 35 -18.79 -2.43 -17.90
CA ALA A 35 -20.04 -2.05 -17.23
C ALA A 35 -19.87 -0.85 -16.28
N ALA A 36 -18.68 -0.69 -15.69
CA ALA A 36 -18.33 0.44 -14.86
C ALA A 36 -17.86 1.68 -15.66
N ASP A 37 -17.90 1.66 -16.98
CA ASP A 37 -17.28 2.68 -17.85
C ASP A 37 -15.84 3.01 -17.41
N ALA A 38 -15.04 1.99 -17.08
CA ALA A 38 -13.66 2.16 -16.67
C ALA A 38 -12.71 2.12 -17.88
N ASP A 39 -11.68 2.93 -17.80
CA ASP A 39 -10.51 2.80 -18.68
C ASP A 39 -9.75 1.51 -18.32
N ILE A 40 -9.11 0.87 -19.29
CA ILE A 40 -8.44 -0.40 -19.11
C ILE A 40 -7.02 -0.42 -19.65
N GLY A 41 -6.15 -1.19 -19.02
CA GLY A 41 -4.78 -1.39 -19.48
C GLY A 41 -4.67 -2.49 -20.54
N ALA A 42 -3.91 -2.24 -21.62
CA ALA A 42 -3.57 -3.24 -22.64
C ALA A 42 -2.07 -3.25 -22.96
N TRP A 43 -1.58 -4.40 -23.44
CA TRP A 43 -0.16 -4.57 -23.79
C TRP A 43 0.12 -5.60 -24.89
N SER A 44 -0.90 -6.17 -25.51
CA SER A 44 -0.70 -7.11 -26.62
C SER A 44 -1.91 -7.15 -27.57
N THR A 45 -1.64 -7.37 -28.85
CA THR A 45 -2.66 -7.56 -29.86
C THR A 45 -3.50 -8.81 -29.63
N ARG A 46 -2.91 -9.85 -28.99
CA ARG A 46 -3.65 -11.03 -28.56
C ARG A 46 -4.76 -10.68 -27.56
N TRP A 47 -4.44 -9.81 -26.58
CA TRP A 47 -5.42 -9.37 -25.58
C TRP A 47 -6.54 -8.54 -26.22
N LEU A 48 -6.22 -7.73 -27.25
CA LEU A 48 -7.23 -6.97 -27.99
C LEU A 48 -8.31 -7.84 -28.63
N ARG A 49 -8.01 -9.10 -28.96
CA ARG A 49 -9.03 -10.02 -29.46
C ARG A 49 -10.10 -10.33 -28.41
N SER A 50 -9.73 -10.36 -27.13
CA SER A 50 -10.68 -10.50 -26.02
C SER A 50 -11.55 -9.26 -25.85
N LEU A 51 -11.01 -8.09 -26.14
CA LEU A 51 -11.76 -6.83 -26.13
C LEU A 51 -12.78 -6.79 -27.29
N GLY A 52 -12.37 -7.21 -28.48
CA GLY A 52 -13.20 -7.12 -29.71
C GLY A 52 -13.59 -5.68 -30.02
N ASP A 53 -14.82 -5.49 -30.49
CA ASP A 53 -15.38 -4.17 -30.85
C ASP A 53 -16.05 -3.45 -29.68
N ARG A 54 -15.90 -3.95 -28.45
CA ARG A 54 -16.51 -3.31 -27.28
C ARG A 54 -16.01 -1.87 -27.11
N PRO A 55 -16.88 -0.92 -26.80
CA PRO A 55 -16.48 0.46 -26.53
C PRO A 55 -15.71 0.48 -25.20
N ALA A 56 -14.41 0.73 -25.28
CA ALA A 56 -13.57 0.88 -24.11
C ALA A 56 -12.44 1.86 -24.39
N ARG A 57 -12.14 2.71 -23.44
CA ARG A 57 -10.97 3.57 -23.45
C ARG A 57 -9.78 2.76 -22.95
N VAL A 58 -8.70 2.74 -23.70
CA VAL A 58 -7.55 1.84 -23.43
C VAL A 58 -6.28 2.63 -23.23
N HIS A 59 -5.53 2.28 -22.19
CA HIS A 59 -4.18 2.78 -21.94
C HIS A 59 -3.16 1.69 -22.29
N VAL A 60 -2.29 1.95 -23.26
CA VAL A 60 -1.28 0.98 -23.70
C VAL A 60 -0.05 1.05 -22.79
N LYS A 61 0.40 -0.12 -22.33
CA LYS A 61 1.54 -0.23 -21.42
C LYS A 61 2.81 -0.69 -22.12
N LEU A 62 3.84 0.14 -22.04
CA LEU A 62 5.20 -0.25 -22.35
C LEU A 62 5.90 -0.70 -21.06
N ASP A 63 6.47 -1.92 -21.03
CA ASP A 63 7.32 -2.38 -19.94
C ASP A 63 8.75 -1.88 -20.15
N THR A 64 9.08 -0.79 -19.49
CA THR A 64 10.42 -0.21 -19.55
C THR A 64 11.43 -0.87 -18.63
N GLY A 65 11.01 -1.92 -17.88
CA GLY A 65 11.90 -2.68 -17.02
C GLY A 65 11.31 -3.20 -15.72
N MET A 66 9.99 -3.01 -15.49
CA MET A 66 9.33 -3.57 -14.30
C MET A 66 9.16 -5.09 -14.37
N GLY A 67 9.04 -5.66 -15.58
CA GLY A 67 8.97 -7.12 -15.78
C GLY A 67 7.68 -7.78 -15.33
N ARG A 68 6.59 -7.04 -15.21
CA ARG A 68 5.31 -7.55 -14.67
C ARG A 68 4.20 -7.62 -15.71
N LEU A 69 3.78 -6.49 -16.23
CA LEU A 69 2.78 -6.35 -17.31
C LEU A 69 3.29 -5.32 -18.32
N GLY A 70 2.93 -5.48 -19.57
CA GLY A 70 3.40 -4.64 -20.65
C GLY A 70 4.21 -5.45 -21.66
N THR A 71 4.43 -4.89 -22.85
CA THR A 71 5.44 -5.40 -23.78
C THR A 71 6.75 -4.64 -23.61
N ARG A 72 7.87 -5.35 -23.73
CA ARG A 72 9.23 -4.73 -23.72
C ARG A 72 9.66 -4.21 -25.08
N ASP A 73 8.99 -4.65 -26.14
CA ASP A 73 9.26 -4.20 -27.50
C ASP A 73 8.36 -2.99 -27.85
N PRO A 74 8.94 -1.79 -28.05
CA PRO A 74 8.16 -0.62 -28.45
C PRO A 74 7.36 -0.84 -29.75
N ARG A 75 7.86 -1.65 -30.70
CA ARG A 75 7.13 -1.95 -31.96
C ARG A 75 5.84 -2.72 -31.68
N GLN A 76 5.88 -3.69 -30.77
CA GLN A 76 4.65 -4.38 -30.35
C GLN A 76 3.66 -3.43 -29.66
N ALA A 77 4.16 -2.48 -28.87
CA ALA A 77 3.32 -1.45 -28.27
C ALA A 77 2.70 -0.56 -29.37
N ASP A 78 3.46 -0.19 -30.40
CA ASP A 78 2.98 0.58 -31.55
C ASP A 78 1.88 -0.16 -32.32
N GLU A 79 2.04 -1.50 -32.52
CA GLU A 79 1.01 -2.33 -33.12
C GLU A 79 -0.29 -2.32 -32.30
N VAL A 80 -0.20 -2.33 -30.96
CA VAL A 80 -1.35 -2.25 -30.08
C VAL A 80 -2.02 -0.89 -30.17
N VAL A 81 -1.25 0.21 -30.17
CA VAL A 81 -1.76 1.57 -30.36
C VAL A 81 -2.48 1.70 -31.69
N ALA A 82 -1.85 1.24 -32.78
CA ALA A 82 -2.43 1.29 -34.13
C ALA A 82 -3.73 0.47 -34.24
N ALA A 83 -3.79 -0.72 -33.65
CA ALA A 83 -4.96 -1.57 -33.67
C ALA A 83 -6.15 -1.01 -32.86
N LEU A 84 -5.87 -0.18 -31.85
CA LEU A 84 -6.90 0.48 -31.05
C LEU A 84 -7.47 1.74 -31.73
N GLY A 85 -6.66 2.47 -32.50
CA GLY A 85 -7.08 3.74 -33.08
C GLY A 85 -7.56 4.73 -32.01
N GLU A 86 -8.73 5.30 -32.17
CA GLU A 86 -9.32 6.27 -31.24
C GLU A 86 -9.64 5.71 -29.85
N ARG A 87 -9.71 4.39 -29.69
CA ARG A 87 -9.86 3.77 -28.38
C ARG A 87 -8.59 3.86 -27.53
N CYS A 88 -7.44 4.14 -28.11
CA CYS A 88 -6.22 4.41 -27.37
C CYS A 88 -6.28 5.83 -26.80
N VAL A 89 -6.48 5.95 -25.49
CA VAL A 89 -6.61 7.25 -24.81
C VAL A 89 -5.42 7.56 -23.89
N GLY A 90 -4.51 6.62 -23.70
CA GLY A 90 -3.34 6.85 -22.86
C GLY A 90 -2.20 5.86 -23.08
N LEU A 91 -1.00 6.28 -22.68
CA LEU A 91 0.22 5.48 -22.71
C LEU A 91 0.87 5.50 -21.34
N TRP A 92 1.39 4.35 -20.90
CA TRP A 92 1.95 4.29 -19.58
C TRP A 92 3.07 3.26 -19.38
N THR A 93 3.82 3.48 -18.30
CA THR A 93 4.78 2.52 -17.78
C THR A 93 4.68 2.45 -16.25
N HIS A 94 5.53 1.65 -15.62
CA HIS A 94 5.68 1.59 -14.17
C HIS A 94 7.14 1.44 -13.78
N PHE A 95 7.58 2.27 -12.85
CA PHE A 95 8.96 2.25 -12.37
C PHE A 95 9.18 1.10 -11.40
N ALA A 96 10.32 0.42 -11.57
CA ALA A 96 10.74 -0.69 -10.72
C ALA A 96 11.53 -0.23 -9.50
N THR A 97 12.28 0.87 -9.64
CA THR A 97 13.27 1.34 -8.65
C THR A 97 13.10 2.82 -8.32
N ALA A 98 11.86 3.35 -8.42
CA ALA A 98 11.61 4.74 -8.08
C ALA A 98 11.85 5.05 -6.60
N ASP A 99 11.66 4.07 -5.74
CA ASP A 99 11.90 4.07 -4.30
C ASP A 99 13.38 3.86 -3.92
N GLU A 100 14.19 3.34 -4.83
CA GLU A 100 15.63 3.13 -4.62
C GLU A 100 16.40 4.42 -4.91
N ARG A 101 16.68 5.23 -3.88
CA ARG A 101 17.47 6.45 -4.03
C ARG A 101 18.88 6.13 -4.53
N GLY A 102 19.31 6.77 -5.61
CA GLY A 102 20.64 6.56 -6.21
C GLY A 102 20.69 5.47 -7.28
N ASP A 103 19.65 4.68 -7.49
CA ASP A 103 19.60 3.76 -8.61
C ASP A 103 19.44 4.54 -9.94
N ARG A 104 20.32 4.20 -10.91
CA ARG A 104 20.34 4.82 -12.24
C ARG A 104 19.27 4.25 -13.16
N PHE A 105 18.77 3.07 -12.87
CA PHE A 105 17.79 2.38 -13.70
C PHE A 105 16.46 3.11 -13.78
N PHE A 106 16.07 3.81 -12.71
CA PHE A 106 14.93 4.72 -12.72
C PHE A 106 14.98 5.75 -13.86
N GLY A 107 16.13 6.43 -14.02
CA GLY A 107 16.35 7.38 -15.11
C GLY A 107 16.34 6.74 -16.50
N GLU A 108 16.84 5.50 -16.61
CA GLU A 108 16.77 4.73 -17.86
C GLU A 108 15.32 4.38 -18.23
N GLN A 109 14.52 3.94 -17.26
CA GLN A 109 13.10 3.66 -17.49
C GLN A 109 12.35 4.91 -17.93
N LEU A 110 12.60 6.06 -17.27
CA LEU A 110 12.00 7.34 -17.62
C LEU A 110 12.35 7.74 -19.07
N ARG A 111 13.62 7.66 -19.43
CA ARG A 111 14.06 7.98 -20.80
C ARG A 111 13.39 7.07 -21.83
N ARG A 112 13.42 5.75 -21.65
CA ARG A 112 12.77 4.78 -22.54
C ARG A 112 11.29 5.07 -22.74
N PHE A 113 10.58 5.39 -21.66
CA PHE A 113 9.16 5.73 -21.75
C PHE A 113 8.95 7.06 -22.45
N ARG A 114 9.71 8.09 -22.09
CA ARG A 114 9.62 9.43 -22.66
C ARG A 114 9.82 9.41 -24.18
N ASP A 115 10.90 8.78 -24.65
CA ASP A 115 11.26 8.71 -26.06
C ASP A 115 10.13 8.05 -26.87
N TRP A 116 9.56 6.97 -26.37
CA TRP A 116 8.45 6.28 -27.02
C TRP A 116 7.14 7.08 -26.96
N ALA A 117 6.75 7.53 -25.78
CA ALA A 117 5.43 8.11 -25.56
C ALA A 117 5.27 9.50 -26.16
N LEU A 118 6.31 10.34 -26.13
CA LEU A 118 6.25 11.69 -26.73
C LEU A 118 6.08 11.63 -28.26
N ALA A 119 6.71 10.69 -28.95
CA ALA A 119 6.50 10.49 -30.38
C ALA A 119 5.03 10.18 -30.75
N HIS A 120 4.30 9.51 -29.88
CA HIS A 120 2.86 9.29 -30.03
C HIS A 120 2.04 10.52 -29.66
N LYS A 121 2.42 11.21 -28.58
CA LYS A 121 1.74 12.43 -28.11
C LYS A 121 1.76 13.55 -29.14
N GLU A 122 2.86 13.69 -29.88
CA GLU A 122 2.99 14.65 -30.98
C GLU A 122 1.95 14.39 -32.09
N ARG A 123 1.65 13.13 -32.40
CA ARG A 123 0.68 12.70 -33.42
C ARG A 123 -0.76 12.75 -32.93
N ALA A 124 -0.95 12.53 -31.64
CA ALA A 124 -2.24 12.48 -30.96
C ALA A 124 -2.19 13.25 -29.64
N PRO A 125 -2.32 14.58 -29.63
CA PRO A 125 -2.15 15.44 -28.46
C PRO A 125 -3.10 15.12 -27.28
N GLY A 126 -4.23 14.46 -27.57
CA GLY A 126 -5.21 14.04 -26.58
C GLY A 126 -4.82 12.82 -25.73
N LEU A 127 -3.74 12.10 -26.09
CA LEU A 127 -3.27 10.95 -25.31
C LEU A 127 -2.80 11.38 -23.91
N LEU A 128 -3.20 10.63 -22.88
CA LEU A 128 -2.72 10.80 -21.52
C LEU A 128 -1.44 9.99 -21.30
N LEU A 129 -0.36 10.65 -20.92
CA LEU A 129 0.89 9.99 -20.56
C LEU A 129 0.99 9.87 -19.05
N HIS A 130 1.37 8.69 -18.54
CA HIS A 130 1.56 8.50 -17.11
C HIS A 130 2.60 7.41 -16.76
N ALA A 131 3.48 7.74 -15.83
CA ALA A 131 4.56 6.86 -15.40
C ALA A 131 4.66 6.73 -13.88
N ALA A 132 4.57 7.87 -13.16
CA ALA A 132 4.84 7.96 -11.75
C ALA A 132 3.90 7.12 -10.87
N ASN A 133 4.48 6.25 -10.03
CA ASN A 133 3.88 5.75 -8.80
C ASN A 133 4.14 6.75 -7.65
N SER A 134 3.79 6.43 -6.41
CA SER A 134 4.03 7.31 -5.26
C SER A 134 5.49 7.78 -5.15
N ALA A 135 6.44 6.86 -5.28
CA ALA A 135 7.86 7.18 -5.20
C ALA A 135 8.31 8.07 -6.37
N GLY A 136 7.94 7.74 -7.60
CA GLY A 136 8.24 8.56 -8.77
C GLY A 136 7.66 9.96 -8.64
N THR A 137 6.43 10.09 -8.13
CA THR A 137 5.76 11.38 -7.92
C THR A 137 6.52 12.28 -6.95
N LEU A 138 7.02 11.72 -5.84
CA LEU A 138 7.75 12.48 -4.82
C LEU A 138 9.21 12.71 -5.18
N ARG A 139 9.80 11.83 -6.01
CA ARG A 139 11.22 11.87 -6.36
C ARG A 139 11.54 12.86 -7.47
N ASP A 140 10.73 12.89 -8.52
CA ASP A 140 11.09 13.62 -9.74
C ASP A 140 9.83 14.13 -10.49
N PRO A 141 9.61 15.45 -10.54
CA PRO A 141 8.49 16.07 -11.27
C PRO A 141 8.46 15.72 -12.76
N GLU A 142 9.60 15.40 -13.39
CA GLU A 142 9.63 15.01 -14.82
C GLU A 142 8.86 13.71 -15.11
N THR A 143 8.56 12.91 -14.06
CA THR A 143 7.78 11.67 -14.18
C THR A 143 6.27 11.88 -14.16
N HIS A 144 5.79 13.09 -13.84
CA HIS A 144 4.37 13.36 -13.63
C HIS A 144 3.57 13.24 -14.92
N PHE A 145 4.12 13.74 -16.05
CA PHE A 145 3.42 13.83 -17.33
C PHE A 145 2.01 14.45 -17.18
N ASP A 146 0.99 13.76 -17.71
CA ASP A 146 -0.41 14.24 -17.62
C ASP A 146 -1.12 13.69 -16.37
N LEU A 147 -0.62 12.61 -15.75
CA LEU A 147 -1.28 11.88 -14.66
C LEU A 147 -0.26 11.16 -13.77
N VAL A 148 -0.44 11.24 -12.46
CA VAL A 148 0.28 10.44 -11.47
C VAL A 148 -0.62 9.35 -10.87
N ARG A 149 -0.01 8.26 -10.38
CA ARG A 149 -0.73 7.13 -9.78
C ARG A 149 -0.25 6.88 -8.36
N CYS A 150 -0.56 7.83 -7.48
CA CYS A 150 -0.25 7.69 -6.06
C CYS A 150 -1.12 6.60 -5.43
N GLY A 151 -0.49 5.67 -4.72
CA GLY A 151 -1.14 4.70 -3.86
C GLY A 151 -0.82 5.01 -2.41
N ILE A 152 0.32 4.51 -1.92
CA ILE A 152 0.71 4.61 -0.51
C ILE A 152 0.81 6.06 0.00
N ALA A 153 1.26 6.99 -0.83
CA ALA A 153 1.35 8.40 -0.46
C ALA A 153 -0.02 9.05 -0.17
N LEU A 154 -1.12 8.55 -0.78
CA LEU A 154 -2.48 9.02 -0.46
C LEU A 154 -2.90 8.63 0.96
N TYR A 155 -2.32 7.56 1.50
CA TYR A 155 -2.54 7.13 2.88
C TYR A 155 -1.54 7.77 3.86
N GLY A 156 -0.73 8.70 3.36
CA GLY A 156 0.23 9.46 4.17
C GLY A 156 1.46 8.67 4.59
N LEU A 157 1.79 7.58 3.91
CA LEU A 157 2.93 6.73 4.19
C LEU A 157 4.06 6.99 3.17
N ASP A 158 5.30 6.93 3.64
CA ASP A 158 6.45 7.23 2.79
C ASP A 158 6.82 6.04 1.90
N PRO A 159 6.81 6.19 0.55
CA PRO A 159 7.21 5.14 -0.36
C PRO A 159 8.71 4.78 -0.28
N PHE A 160 9.54 5.58 0.36
CA PHE A 160 10.97 5.31 0.56
C PHE A 160 11.26 4.56 1.88
N GLY A 161 10.24 4.34 2.71
CA GLY A 161 10.39 3.69 4.01
C GLY A 161 11.03 4.57 5.09
N GLU A 162 11.07 5.88 4.86
CA GLU A 162 11.61 6.89 5.78
C GLU A 162 10.50 7.55 6.60
N ASP A 163 10.83 8.63 7.34
CA ASP A 163 9.83 9.41 8.06
C ASP A 163 8.85 10.10 7.09
N PRO A 164 7.55 9.79 7.13
CA PRO A 164 6.56 10.43 6.26
C PRO A 164 6.55 11.96 6.34
N ALA A 165 6.88 12.53 7.49
CA ALA A 165 6.92 13.97 7.68
C ALA A 165 7.99 14.65 6.82
N ALA A 166 9.08 13.95 6.47
CA ALA A 166 10.12 14.46 5.57
C ALA A 166 9.56 14.76 4.17
N GLN A 167 8.53 14.04 3.74
CA GLN A 167 7.79 14.24 2.49
C GLN A 167 6.49 15.03 2.68
N ARG A 168 6.26 15.63 3.86
CA ARG A 168 5.01 16.31 4.24
C ARG A 168 3.78 15.41 4.16
N LEU A 169 3.98 14.11 4.33
CA LEU A 169 2.90 13.12 4.38
C LEU A 169 2.36 13.03 5.80
N ARG A 170 1.07 12.71 5.92
CA ARG A 170 0.39 12.52 7.20
C ARG A 170 -0.28 11.16 7.20
N PRO A 171 0.22 10.18 7.98
CA PRO A 171 -0.40 8.86 8.06
C PRO A 171 -1.89 8.95 8.42
N ALA A 172 -2.73 8.34 7.58
CA ALA A 172 -4.18 8.34 7.77
C ALA A 172 -4.66 7.20 8.68
N LEU A 173 -3.79 6.23 8.99
CA LEU A 173 -4.13 5.04 9.76
C LEU A 173 -3.59 5.12 11.18
N THR A 174 -4.48 4.88 12.14
CA THR A 174 -4.11 4.56 13.54
C THR A 174 -4.67 3.19 13.88
N LEU A 175 -3.83 2.30 14.41
CA LEU A 175 -4.26 0.99 14.94
C LEU A 175 -4.22 1.04 16.45
N ARG A 176 -5.37 0.79 17.07
CA ARG A 176 -5.53 0.83 18.52
C ARG A 176 -6.19 -0.42 19.07
N SER A 177 -5.88 -0.71 20.31
CA SER A 177 -6.49 -1.73 21.14
C SER A 177 -6.60 -1.21 22.57
N TYR A 178 -6.70 -2.06 23.54
CA TYR A 178 -6.78 -1.69 24.97
C TYR A 178 -6.11 -2.73 25.86
N VAL A 179 -5.83 -2.36 27.10
CA VAL A 179 -5.34 -3.28 28.13
C VAL A 179 -6.51 -4.13 28.63
N ALA A 180 -6.56 -5.41 28.26
CA ALA A 180 -7.63 -6.31 28.71
C ALA A 180 -7.38 -6.85 30.12
N ALA A 181 -6.13 -7.11 30.47
CA ALA A 181 -5.73 -7.60 31.77
C ALA A 181 -4.33 -7.15 32.13
N LEU A 182 -4.04 -7.09 33.43
CA LEU A 182 -2.74 -6.75 33.96
C LEU A 182 -2.39 -7.75 35.06
N LYS A 183 -1.19 -8.32 35.01
CA LYS A 183 -0.70 -9.31 35.99
C LYS A 183 0.70 -8.95 36.44
N ALA A 184 0.97 -9.08 37.74
CA ALA A 184 2.34 -9.10 38.25
C ALA A 184 3.06 -10.35 37.73
N ALA A 185 4.36 -10.20 37.47
CA ALA A 185 5.27 -11.29 37.14
C ALA A 185 6.51 -11.18 37.98
N GLU A 186 6.76 -12.21 38.79
CA GLU A 186 7.96 -12.37 39.61
C GLU A 186 9.10 -12.97 38.76
N PRO A 187 10.38 -12.83 39.21
CA PRO A 187 11.51 -13.44 38.52
C PRO A 187 11.28 -14.95 38.25
N GLY A 188 11.56 -15.38 37.00
CA GLY A 188 11.34 -16.75 36.54
C GLY A 188 9.93 -17.02 35.98
N GLN A 189 8.97 -16.10 36.15
CA GLN A 189 7.66 -16.22 35.53
C GLN A 189 7.72 -15.76 34.06
N SER A 190 6.87 -16.34 33.21
CA SER A 190 6.95 -16.17 31.78
C SER A 190 5.65 -15.63 31.18
N ALA A 191 5.76 -15.01 29.97
CA ALA A 191 4.63 -14.62 29.16
C ALA A 191 4.66 -15.29 27.77
N GLY A 192 3.48 -15.69 27.27
CA GLY A 192 3.25 -16.21 25.93
C GLY A 192 3.75 -17.63 25.68
N TYR A 193 3.48 -18.12 24.46
CA TYR A 193 3.86 -19.46 24.02
C TYR A 193 5.38 -19.64 23.94
N GLY A 194 5.84 -20.84 24.33
CA GLY A 194 7.26 -21.22 24.28
C GLY A 194 8.11 -20.51 25.32
N ARG A 195 7.51 -19.76 26.25
CA ARG A 195 8.21 -19.04 27.32
C ARG A 195 9.38 -18.19 26.79
N ARG A 196 9.17 -17.50 25.66
CA ARG A 196 10.19 -16.67 25.02
C ARG A 196 10.47 -15.34 25.74
N PHE A 197 9.64 -15.02 26.72
CA PHE A 197 9.90 -13.99 27.72
C PHE A 197 9.84 -14.65 29.10
N ILE A 198 10.83 -14.38 29.92
CA ILE A 198 10.91 -14.77 31.34
C ILE A 198 11.30 -13.48 32.07
N ALA A 199 10.52 -13.09 33.06
CA ALA A 199 10.83 -11.93 33.88
C ALA A 199 12.13 -12.20 34.68
N GLU A 200 13.08 -11.31 34.57
CA GLU A 200 14.35 -11.36 35.34
C GLU A 200 14.21 -10.59 36.66
N GLU A 201 13.36 -9.59 36.69
CA GLU A 201 13.01 -8.76 37.83
C GLU A 201 11.48 -8.69 37.99
N PRO A 202 10.96 -8.28 39.16
CA PRO A 202 9.53 -8.07 39.32
C PRO A 202 9.02 -7.05 38.29
N THR A 203 7.96 -7.39 37.56
CA THR A 203 7.35 -6.51 36.58
C THR A 203 5.84 -6.73 36.49
N ARG A 204 5.16 -6.03 35.58
CA ARG A 204 3.73 -6.18 35.27
C ARG A 204 3.55 -6.41 33.80
N ILE A 205 2.80 -7.43 33.46
CA ILE A 205 2.51 -7.81 32.08
C ILE A 205 1.06 -7.46 31.74
N ALA A 206 0.90 -6.58 30.75
CA ALA A 206 -0.39 -6.25 30.17
C ALA A 206 -0.73 -7.23 29.04
N THR A 207 -1.96 -7.70 29.00
CA THR A 207 -2.51 -8.48 27.87
C THR A 207 -3.32 -7.55 26.98
N ILE A 208 -2.97 -7.52 25.69
CA ILE A 208 -3.61 -6.68 24.68
C ILE A 208 -4.34 -7.58 23.70
N PRO A 209 -5.66 -7.41 23.46
CA PRO A 209 -6.46 -8.25 22.58
C PRO A 209 -6.27 -7.85 21.12
N ILE A 210 -5.13 -8.21 20.56
CA ILE A 210 -4.78 -8.15 19.15
C ILE A 210 -3.63 -9.12 18.87
N GLY A 211 -3.68 -9.84 17.76
CA GLY A 211 -2.66 -10.80 17.39
C GLY A 211 -2.57 -11.04 15.88
N TYR A 212 -1.93 -12.14 15.48
CA TYR A 212 -1.72 -12.41 14.06
C TYR A 212 -3.02 -12.73 13.30
N GLY A 213 -4.08 -13.11 13.97
CA GLY A 213 -5.42 -13.26 13.40
C GLY A 213 -6.09 -11.93 13.06
N ASP A 214 -5.55 -10.81 13.53
CA ASP A 214 -5.94 -9.44 13.16
C ASP A 214 -5.04 -8.84 12.07
N GLY A 215 -3.94 -9.54 11.75
CA GLY A 215 -2.90 -9.04 10.85
C GLY A 215 -1.67 -8.48 11.57
N TRP A 216 -1.66 -8.44 12.91
CA TRP A 216 -0.48 -8.04 13.68
C TRP A 216 0.54 -9.18 13.72
N ARG A 217 1.56 -9.08 12.90
CA ARG A 217 2.45 -10.18 12.52
C ARG A 217 3.15 -10.84 13.70
N ARG A 218 3.21 -12.19 13.70
CA ARG A 218 3.92 -13.00 14.71
C ARG A 218 5.43 -12.71 14.76
N GLY A 219 6.02 -12.22 13.66
CA GLY A 219 7.42 -11.78 13.61
C GLY A 219 7.75 -10.59 14.52
N LEU A 220 6.73 -9.89 15.04
CA LEU A 220 6.88 -8.81 16.01
C LEU A 220 7.00 -9.32 17.46
N SER A 221 7.02 -10.63 17.70
CA SER A 221 7.25 -11.24 19.02
C SER A 221 8.63 -10.84 19.57
N ASN A 222 8.70 -10.21 20.74
CA ASN A 222 9.90 -9.60 21.32
C ASN A 222 10.62 -8.59 20.39
N ASN A 223 9.92 -8.04 19.41
CA ASN A 223 10.51 -7.18 18.37
C ASN A 223 9.59 -6.01 17.99
N ALA A 224 8.79 -5.54 18.93
CA ALA A 224 7.93 -4.39 18.74
C ALA A 224 7.72 -3.65 20.05
N GLU A 225 7.17 -2.47 19.93
CA GLU A 225 6.68 -1.67 21.04
C GLU A 225 5.25 -1.25 20.79
N VAL A 226 4.56 -0.87 21.83
CA VAL A 226 3.25 -0.21 21.80
C VAL A 226 3.30 1.06 22.64
N VAL A 227 2.38 1.99 22.40
CA VAL A 227 2.26 3.18 23.25
C VAL A 227 1.03 3.03 24.15
N ILE A 228 1.23 3.19 25.45
CA ILE A 228 0.19 3.25 26.50
C ILE A 228 0.46 4.48 27.34
N ASN A 229 -0.54 5.30 27.60
CA ASN A 229 -0.42 6.53 28.38
C ASN A 229 0.74 7.44 27.91
N GLY A 230 0.97 7.52 26.59
CA GLY A 230 2.02 8.35 25.99
C GLY A 230 3.46 7.81 26.14
N ARG A 231 3.62 6.58 26.65
CA ARG A 231 4.94 5.93 26.81
C ARG A 231 5.04 4.67 25.95
N ARG A 232 6.22 4.41 25.41
CA ARG A 232 6.53 3.16 24.72
C ARG A 232 6.79 2.04 25.71
N HIS A 233 6.21 0.86 25.42
CA HIS A 233 6.37 -0.37 26.18
C HIS A 233 6.68 -1.53 25.25
N PRO A 234 7.64 -2.43 25.59
CA PRO A 234 8.02 -3.54 24.72
C PRO A 234 6.94 -4.62 24.68
N VAL A 235 6.70 -5.14 23.48
CA VAL A 235 5.97 -6.39 23.27
C VAL A 235 6.86 -7.55 23.66
N VAL A 236 6.41 -8.37 24.58
CA VAL A 236 7.18 -9.46 25.16
C VAL A 236 6.53 -10.81 24.93
N GLY A 237 7.36 -11.84 24.76
CA GLY A 237 6.91 -13.19 24.47
C GLY A 237 6.35 -13.35 23.05
N THR A 238 5.76 -14.52 22.79
CA THR A 238 5.22 -14.85 21.47
C THR A 238 3.83 -14.28 21.30
N ILE A 239 3.61 -13.51 20.24
CA ILE A 239 2.28 -13.05 19.84
C ILE A 239 1.43 -14.25 19.45
N SER A 240 0.23 -14.32 20.01
CA SER A 240 -0.77 -15.36 19.73
C SER A 240 -1.73 -14.93 18.63
N MET A 241 -2.75 -15.74 18.34
CA MET A 241 -3.74 -15.43 17.31
C MET A 241 -4.50 -14.13 17.63
N ASP A 242 -4.88 -13.97 18.91
CA ASP A 242 -5.81 -12.92 19.33
C ASP A 242 -5.27 -12.01 20.43
N ASN A 243 -4.04 -12.24 20.90
CA ASN A 243 -3.46 -11.50 22.01
C ASN A 243 -1.94 -11.34 21.86
N LEU A 244 -1.43 -10.26 22.42
CA LEU A 244 -0.02 -10.05 22.70
C LEU A 244 0.19 -9.63 24.17
N ALA A 245 1.38 -9.80 24.67
CA ALA A 245 1.80 -9.39 26.01
C ALA A 245 2.76 -8.19 25.91
N VAL A 246 2.63 -7.27 26.84
CA VAL A 246 3.45 -6.05 26.93
C VAL A 246 4.01 -5.95 28.34
N ASP A 247 5.30 -5.73 28.46
CA ASP A 247 5.94 -5.40 29.73
C ASP A 247 5.78 -3.91 30.01
N VAL A 248 5.06 -3.58 31.06
CA VAL A 248 4.79 -2.17 31.43
C VAL A 248 5.62 -1.70 32.61
N GLY A 249 6.47 -2.58 33.17
CA GLY A 249 7.29 -2.30 34.33
C GLY A 249 6.55 -2.40 35.68
N PRO A 250 7.30 -2.45 36.80
CA PRO A 250 6.73 -2.71 38.14
C PRO A 250 5.88 -1.56 38.67
N GLU A 251 6.29 -0.31 38.37
CA GLU A 251 5.67 0.91 38.92
C GLU A 251 4.82 1.65 37.87
N SER A 252 4.36 0.94 36.83
CA SER A 252 3.56 1.56 35.76
C SER A 252 2.18 2.01 36.30
N ASP A 253 1.69 3.15 35.76
CA ASP A 253 0.33 3.65 35.98
C ASP A 253 -0.71 3.01 35.06
N VAL A 254 -0.29 2.07 34.19
CA VAL A 254 -1.16 1.35 33.25
C VAL A 254 -2.22 0.54 33.99
N ARG A 255 -3.45 0.58 33.48
CA ARG A 255 -4.63 -0.08 34.05
C ARG A 255 -5.42 -0.82 32.96
N PRO A 256 -6.18 -1.86 33.31
CA PRO A 256 -7.18 -2.41 32.43
C PRO A 256 -8.15 -1.33 31.91
N GLY A 257 -8.37 -1.33 30.58
CA GLY A 257 -9.18 -0.33 29.89
C GLY A 257 -8.36 0.80 29.23
N ASP A 258 -7.09 0.99 29.59
CA ASP A 258 -6.25 2.01 28.96
C ASP A 258 -6.06 1.73 27.46
N GLU A 259 -6.10 2.79 26.65
CA GLU A 259 -5.86 2.69 25.21
C GLU A 259 -4.41 2.27 24.92
N VAL A 260 -4.27 1.42 23.91
CA VAL A 260 -2.98 0.95 23.40
C VAL A 260 -2.88 1.30 21.91
N LEU A 261 -1.87 2.08 21.55
CA LEU A 261 -1.57 2.39 20.16
C LEU A 261 -0.49 1.43 19.63
N LEU A 262 -0.81 0.74 18.54
CA LEU A 262 0.11 -0.16 17.83
C LEU A 262 0.65 0.47 16.54
N LEU A 263 -0.15 1.34 15.91
CA LEU A 263 0.28 2.28 14.86
C LEU A 263 -0.27 3.67 15.18
N GLY A 264 0.49 4.69 14.92
CA GLY A 264 0.20 6.06 15.37
C GLY A 264 0.77 6.35 16.76
N GLY A 265 0.63 7.58 17.23
CA GLY A 265 1.14 7.98 18.55
C GLY A 265 2.66 7.85 18.71
N GLY A 266 3.42 7.93 17.62
CA GLY A 266 4.88 7.80 17.61
C GLY A 266 5.38 6.41 17.16
N ILE A 267 4.51 5.50 16.75
CA ILE A 267 4.89 4.24 16.08
C ILE A 267 4.42 4.31 14.63
N SER A 268 5.35 4.29 13.68
CA SER A 268 5.05 4.36 12.25
C SER A 268 4.94 2.98 11.60
N ALA A 269 4.28 2.91 10.46
CA ALA A 269 4.24 1.68 9.65
C ALA A 269 5.61 1.35 9.07
N GLU A 270 6.44 2.36 8.84
CA GLU A 270 7.83 2.24 8.39
C GLU A 270 8.69 1.55 9.45
N GLU A 271 8.58 1.96 10.73
CA GLU A 271 9.26 1.30 11.86
C GLU A 271 8.86 -0.17 11.97
N ILE A 272 7.59 -0.48 11.87
CA ILE A 272 7.09 -1.86 11.92
C ILE A 272 7.57 -2.67 10.72
N ALA A 273 7.62 -2.06 9.54
CA ALA A 273 8.13 -2.70 8.33
C ALA A 273 9.62 -3.04 8.46
N GLU A 274 10.44 -2.12 8.96
CA GLU A 274 11.86 -2.33 9.23
C GLU A 274 12.07 -3.52 10.19
N ARG A 275 11.34 -3.54 11.31
CA ARG A 275 11.39 -4.64 12.29
C ARG A 275 11.01 -6.00 11.71
N LEU A 276 10.15 -6.03 10.70
CA LEU A 276 9.70 -7.23 10.00
C LEU A 276 10.56 -7.59 8.78
N GLY A 277 11.46 -6.72 8.33
CA GLY A 277 12.22 -6.89 7.09
C GLY A 277 11.35 -6.83 5.84
N THR A 278 10.34 -5.94 5.82
CA THR A 278 9.39 -5.75 4.73
C THR A 278 9.16 -4.26 4.44
N ILE A 279 8.09 -3.92 3.73
CA ILE A 279 7.70 -2.56 3.38
C ILE A 279 6.40 -2.14 4.10
N ASN A 280 6.24 -0.84 4.34
CA ASN A 280 5.08 -0.27 5.03
C ASN A 280 3.73 -0.58 4.34
N TYR A 281 3.75 -0.84 3.02
CA TYR A 281 2.59 -1.33 2.26
C TYR A 281 2.06 -2.65 2.84
N GLU A 282 2.97 -3.63 3.12
CA GLU A 282 2.57 -4.93 3.65
C GLU A 282 2.04 -4.82 5.09
N VAL A 283 2.58 -3.91 5.88
CA VAL A 283 2.09 -3.65 7.24
C VAL A 283 0.62 -3.23 7.22
N THR A 284 0.29 -2.25 6.38
CA THR A 284 -1.06 -1.68 6.35
C THR A 284 -2.07 -2.55 5.62
N THR A 285 -1.68 -3.17 4.49
CA THR A 285 -2.56 -4.09 3.75
C THR A 285 -2.73 -5.44 4.45
N GLY A 286 -1.82 -5.77 5.36
CA GLY A 286 -1.87 -6.98 6.16
C GLY A 286 -2.91 -7.00 7.27
N LEU A 287 -3.52 -5.85 7.61
CA LEU A 287 -4.59 -5.79 8.61
C LEU A 287 -5.85 -6.46 8.07
N LEU A 288 -6.35 -7.47 8.81
CA LEU A 288 -7.43 -8.33 8.35
C LEU A 288 -8.82 -7.67 8.52
N PRO A 289 -9.84 -8.13 7.77
CA PRO A 289 -11.18 -7.53 7.79
C PRO A 289 -11.88 -7.57 9.16
N ARG A 290 -11.49 -8.46 10.07
CA ARG A 290 -12.08 -8.55 11.41
C ARG A 290 -11.71 -7.36 12.31
N VAL A 291 -10.64 -6.62 11.98
CA VAL A 291 -10.33 -5.34 12.64
C VAL A 291 -11.37 -4.32 12.22
N GLN A 292 -12.13 -3.85 13.20
CA GLN A 292 -13.14 -2.83 12.95
C GLN A 292 -12.50 -1.53 12.46
N ARG A 293 -13.01 -0.99 11.35
CA ARG A 293 -12.56 0.28 10.78
C ARG A 293 -13.58 1.37 11.07
N THR A 294 -13.10 2.46 11.64
CA THR A 294 -13.88 3.69 11.82
C THR A 294 -13.23 4.79 10.99
N TYR A 295 -14.04 5.57 10.31
CA TYR A 295 -13.57 6.68 9.48
C TYR A 295 -13.93 7.99 10.19
N THR A 296 -12.92 8.84 10.40
CA THR A 296 -13.10 10.17 10.97
C THR A 296 -12.86 11.21 9.89
N HIS A 297 -13.82 12.10 9.66
CA HIS A 297 -13.62 13.26 8.80
C HIS A 297 -12.77 14.27 9.57
N GLY A 298 -11.58 14.56 9.07
CA GLY A 298 -10.57 15.49 9.55
C GLY A 298 -10.98 16.55 10.58
N GLY A 299 -11.26 16.10 11.78
CA GLY A 299 -11.23 16.94 12.95
C GLY A 299 -9.77 17.03 13.40
N ALA A 300 -9.28 18.23 13.63
CA ALA A 300 -7.96 18.46 14.16
C ALA A 300 -7.72 17.56 15.38
N ALA A 301 -6.60 16.83 15.35
CA ALA A 301 -6.04 16.19 16.52
C ALA A 301 -5.43 17.27 17.43
#